data_5946dfaba8d83eea50791c8065090bba
#
_entry.id   5946dfaba8d83eea50791c8065090bba
#
_cell.length_a   1.000
_cell.length_b   1.000
_cell.length_c   1.000
_cell.angle_alpha   90.00
_cell.angle_beta   90.00
_cell.angle_gamma   90.00
#
_symmetry.space_group_name_H-M   'P 1'
#
loop_
_entity.id
_entity.type
_entity.pdbx_description
1 polymer ?
#
loop_
_entity_poly.entity_id
_entity_poly.type
_entity_poly.pdbx_seq_one_letter_code
_entity_poly.pdbx_strand_id
1 'polypeptide(L)'
;TASAVAAVPAKNEKFAYLSSGTWSLMGIEVKDPIITEETSRLNITNEGGVEGTTRLLKNITGMWILEQCIKEWRKEAIEYTYPEIVKMARDAAPFQSFIDPDDESFANPPSMIKAIKDFCLRTGQKVPRNHSELIRCIFESLALKYKNVLDKFRSLAPFPIERLHIIGGGAKNRLLNQFTANATGVT
;
A
#
# COMPACT_ATOMS: atom_id res chain seq x y z
N THR A 1 0.80 -15.66 4.11
CA THR A 1 -0.26 -14.83 3.46
C THR A 1 -1.48 -15.67 3.09
N ALA A 2 -1.30 -16.91 2.56
CA ALA A 2 -2.43 -17.79 2.21
C ALA A 2 -3.39 -18.00 3.38
N SER A 3 -2.89 -18.33 4.57
CA SER A 3 -3.70 -18.50 5.79
C SER A 3 -4.48 -17.23 6.16
N ALA A 4 -3.89 -16.04 5.93
CA ALA A 4 -4.56 -14.77 6.21
C ALA A 4 -5.68 -14.49 5.21
N VAL A 5 -5.53 -14.90 3.95
CA VAL A 5 -6.58 -14.80 2.92
C VAL A 5 -7.73 -15.78 3.23
N ALA A 6 -7.39 -17.01 3.62
CA ALA A 6 -8.39 -18.01 4.04
C ALA A 6 -9.24 -17.56 5.24
N ALA A 7 -8.70 -16.68 6.09
CA ALA A 7 -9.41 -16.15 7.25
C ALA A 7 -10.24 -14.88 6.93
N VAL A 8 -10.26 -14.41 5.68
CA VAL A 8 -11.10 -13.27 5.28
C VAL A 8 -12.57 -13.65 5.41
N PRO A 9 -13.39 -12.87 6.15
CA PRO A 9 -14.82 -13.19 6.31
C PRO A 9 -15.62 -12.74 5.07
N ALA A 10 -15.21 -13.21 3.91
CA ALA A 10 -15.90 -12.92 2.65
C ALA A 10 -17.19 -13.74 2.54
N LYS A 11 -18.23 -13.11 2.00
CA LYS A 11 -19.52 -13.76 1.73
C LYS A 11 -19.61 -14.39 0.34
N ASN A 12 -18.71 -13.99 -0.55
CA ASN A 12 -18.63 -14.45 -1.94
C ASN A 12 -17.22 -14.11 -2.48
N GLU A 13 -16.93 -14.50 -3.72
CA GLU A 13 -15.66 -14.27 -4.41
C GLU A 13 -15.40 -12.82 -4.86
N LYS A 14 -16.40 -11.94 -4.78
CA LYS A 14 -16.33 -10.56 -5.32
C LYS A 14 -15.53 -9.61 -4.42
N PHE A 15 -14.38 -10.03 -3.97
CA PHE A 15 -13.52 -9.21 -3.13
C PHE A 15 -12.07 -9.24 -3.59
N ALA A 16 -11.35 -8.18 -3.23
CA ALA A 16 -9.90 -8.18 -3.19
C ALA A 16 -9.43 -8.17 -1.72
N TYR A 17 -8.23 -8.65 -1.49
CA TYR A 17 -7.58 -8.54 -0.19
C TYR A 17 -6.32 -7.67 -0.28
N LEU A 18 -6.03 -6.95 0.80
CA LEU A 18 -4.81 -6.19 1.01
C LEU A 18 -4.17 -6.65 2.31
N SER A 19 -3.11 -7.46 2.22
CA SER A 19 -2.26 -7.75 3.37
C SER A 19 -1.33 -6.56 3.58
N SER A 20 -1.69 -5.68 4.53
CA SER A 20 -0.99 -4.43 4.80
C SER A 20 -0.01 -4.60 5.96
N GLY A 21 1.26 -4.34 5.71
CA GLY A 21 2.36 -4.44 6.66
C GLY A 21 3.57 -3.65 6.18
N THR A 22 4.77 -4.04 6.61
CA THR A 22 6.05 -3.51 6.10
C THR A 22 6.08 -3.60 4.57
N TRP A 23 5.76 -4.77 4.03
CA TRP A 23 5.36 -4.96 2.64
C TRP A 23 3.85 -5.08 2.56
N SER A 24 3.29 -4.59 1.49
CA SER A 24 1.88 -4.78 1.18
C SER A 24 1.72 -5.74 0.02
N LEU A 25 0.70 -6.55 0.08
CA LEU A 25 0.37 -7.52 -0.95
C LEU A 25 -1.13 -7.43 -1.21
N MET A 26 -1.49 -7.08 -2.44
CA MET A 26 -2.90 -7.04 -2.87
C MET A 26 -3.17 -8.16 -3.86
N GLY A 27 -4.35 -8.74 -3.79
CA GLY A 27 -4.74 -9.80 -4.71
C GLY A 27 -6.22 -10.14 -4.66
N ILE A 28 -6.57 -11.05 -5.57
CA ILE A 28 -7.89 -11.70 -5.66
C ILE A 28 -7.69 -13.22 -5.68
N GLU A 29 -8.74 -13.95 -5.36
CA GLU A 29 -8.78 -15.41 -5.52
C GLU A 29 -9.61 -15.75 -6.75
N VAL A 30 -9.06 -16.61 -7.61
CA VAL A 30 -9.69 -17.06 -8.86
C VAL A 30 -9.59 -18.58 -8.96
N LYS A 31 -10.46 -19.21 -9.78
CA LYS A 31 -10.42 -20.67 -9.99
C LYS A 31 -9.13 -21.10 -10.68
N ASP A 32 -8.86 -20.47 -11.82
CA ASP A 32 -7.76 -20.84 -12.70
C ASP A 32 -6.72 -19.71 -12.76
N PRO A 33 -5.43 -20.02 -12.99
CA PRO A 33 -4.39 -19.00 -13.14
C PRO A 33 -4.70 -18.07 -14.32
N ILE A 34 -4.46 -16.78 -14.14
CA ILE A 34 -4.53 -15.77 -15.20
C ILE A 34 -3.12 -15.45 -15.65
N ILE A 35 -2.70 -16.02 -16.79
CA ILE A 35 -1.36 -15.85 -17.36
C ILE A 35 -1.50 -15.19 -18.72
N THR A 36 -1.21 -13.89 -18.78
CA THR A 36 -1.29 -13.05 -19.97
C THR A 36 -0.07 -12.15 -20.09
N GLU A 37 0.16 -11.57 -21.26
CA GLU A 37 1.20 -10.53 -21.43
C GLU A 37 0.94 -9.34 -20.47
N GLU A 38 -0.32 -9.03 -20.21
CA GLU A 38 -0.69 -7.95 -19.30
C GLU A 38 -0.31 -8.28 -17.86
N THR A 39 -0.60 -9.48 -17.35
CA THR A 39 -0.18 -9.88 -16.00
C THR A 39 1.33 -9.86 -15.84
N SER A 40 2.07 -10.29 -16.86
CA SER A 40 3.54 -10.21 -16.90
C SER A 40 4.02 -8.76 -16.84
N ARG A 41 3.50 -7.90 -17.71
CA ARG A 41 3.85 -6.47 -17.77
C ARG A 41 3.55 -5.74 -16.46
N LEU A 42 2.46 -6.11 -15.79
CA LEU A 42 2.04 -5.53 -14.52
C LEU A 42 2.76 -6.13 -13.31
N ASN A 43 3.63 -7.12 -13.52
CA ASN A 43 4.30 -7.88 -12.46
C ASN A 43 3.28 -8.43 -11.44
N ILE A 44 2.27 -9.12 -11.97
CA ILE A 44 1.24 -9.82 -11.19
C ILE A 44 1.55 -11.31 -11.26
N THR A 45 1.57 -11.97 -10.11
CA THR A 45 1.93 -13.39 -9.96
C THR A 45 0.71 -14.24 -9.63
N ASN A 46 0.79 -15.52 -9.99
CA ASN A 46 -0.16 -16.54 -9.61
C ASN A 46 0.48 -17.43 -8.54
N GLU A 47 -0.19 -17.61 -7.43
CA GLU A 47 0.23 -18.48 -6.33
C GLU A 47 -0.91 -19.41 -5.91
N GLY A 48 -0.57 -20.58 -5.37
CA GLY A 48 -1.57 -21.50 -4.85
C GLY A 48 -2.44 -20.87 -3.77
N GLY A 49 -3.75 -20.96 -3.93
CA GLY A 49 -4.77 -20.55 -2.96
C GLY A 49 -5.23 -21.71 -2.06
N VAL A 50 -6.38 -21.56 -1.45
CA VAL A 50 -7.03 -22.57 -0.61
C VAL A 50 -7.98 -23.41 -1.47
N GLU A 51 -8.16 -24.70 -1.15
CA GLU A 51 -9.11 -25.59 -1.85
C GLU A 51 -8.92 -25.64 -3.38
N GLY A 52 -7.66 -25.53 -3.84
CA GLY A 52 -7.35 -25.63 -5.26
C GLY A 52 -7.57 -24.33 -6.06
N THR A 53 -7.81 -23.22 -5.40
CA THR A 53 -7.88 -21.91 -6.05
C THR A 53 -6.48 -21.35 -6.38
N THR A 54 -6.44 -20.27 -7.15
CA THR A 54 -5.24 -19.49 -7.45
C THR A 54 -5.40 -18.09 -6.88
N ARG A 55 -4.37 -17.62 -6.18
CA ARG A 55 -4.26 -16.22 -5.77
C ARG A 55 -3.50 -15.45 -6.84
N LEU A 56 -4.20 -14.56 -7.51
CA LEU A 56 -3.60 -13.57 -8.41
C LEU A 56 -3.21 -12.37 -7.57
N LEU A 57 -1.92 -12.05 -7.46
CA LEU A 57 -1.45 -11.05 -6.51
C LEU A 57 -0.30 -10.18 -7.03
N LYS A 58 -0.15 -9.01 -6.39
CA LYS A 58 0.95 -8.08 -6.62
C LYS A 58 1.55 -7.61 -5.30
N ASN A 59 2.87 -7.66 -5.23
CA ASN A 59 3.63 -7.03 -4.16
C ASN A 59 3.68 -5.51 -4.38
N ILE A 60 3.59 -4.77 -3.30
CA ILE A 60 3.64 -3.31 -3.24
C ILE A 60 4.55 -2.95 -2.08
N THR A 61 5.40 -1.96 -2.26
CA THR A 61 6.13 -1.38 -1.13
C THR A 61 5.12 -0.77 -0.15
N GLY A 62 5.09 -1.28 1.06
CA GLY A 62 4.12 -0.90 2.09
C GLY A 62 4.67 0.13 3.06
N MET A 63 4.50 -0.14 4.36
CA MET A 63 4.96 0.75 5.44
C MET A 63 6.49 0.77 5.60
N TRP A 64 7.24 -0.02 4.82
CA TRP A 64 8.71 -0.01 4.77
C TRP A 64 9.28 1.41 4.69
N ILE A 65 8.71 2.26 3.83
CA ILE A 65 9.16 3.64 3.65
C ILE A 65 9.07 4.41 4.97
N LEU A 66 7.94 4.33 5.67
CA LEU A 66 7.78 4.98 6.97
C LEU A 66 8.70 4.37 8.02
N GLU A 67 8.87 3.05 8.03
CA GLU A 67 9.75 2.38 8.98
C GLU A 67 11.22 2.84 8.82
N GLN A 68 11.68 3.07 7.60
CA GLN A 68 13.02 3.63 7.36
C GLN A 68 13.12 5.08 7.89
N CYS A 69 12.10 5.92 7.65
CA CYS A 69 12.07 7.28 8.21
C CYS A 69 12.10 7.24 9.76
N ILE A 70 11.33 6.36 10.39
CA ILE A 70 11.34 6.19 11.86
C ILE A 70 12.72 5.76 12.35
N LYS A 71 13.41 4.87 11.64
CA LYS A 71 14.79 4.48 12.00
C LYS A 71 15.77 5.66 11.91
N GLU A 72 15.61 6.53 10.93
CA GLU A 72 16.44 7.73 10.81
C GLU A 72 16.17 8.70 11.96
N TRP A 73 14.91 8.98 12.30
CA TRP A 73 14.55 9.85 13.43
C TRP A 73 15.09 9.33 14.78
N ARG A 74 15.05 8.00 14.99
CA ARG A 74 15.65 7.40 16.20
C ARG A 74 17.15 7.64 16.33
N LYS A 75 17.89 7.71 15.21
CA LYS A 75 19.31 8.08 15.25
C LYS A 75 19.54 9.53 15.70
N GLU A 76 18.54 10.39 15.52
CA GLU A 76 18.52 11.77 15.98
C GLU A 76 17.87 11.91 17.38
N ALA A 77 17.67 10.80 18.11
CA ALA A 77 17.00 10.73 19.41
C ALA A 77 15.53 11.23 19.37
N ILE A 78 14.87 11.14 18.21
CA ILE A 78 13.46 11.47 18.05
C ILE A 78 12.65 10.18 17.97
N GLU A 79 11.76 9.98 18.93
CA GLU A 79 10.87 8.82 18.98
C GLU A 79 9.42 9.24 18.95
N TYR A 80 8.63 8.56 18.13
CA TYR A 80 7.18 8.73 18.03
C TYR A 80 6.50 7.41 18.31
N THR A 81 5.44 7.45 19.09
CA THR A 81 4.49 6.35 19.19
C THR A 81 3.64 6.27 17.91
N TYR A 82 3.09 5.09 17.64
CA TYR A 82 2.23 4.93 16.46
C TYR A 82 0.99 5.85 16.47
N PRO A 83 0.29 6.08 17.61
CA PRO A 83 -0.78 7.07 17.69
C PRO A 83 -0.34 8.49 17.34
N GLU A 84 0.87 8.91 17.76
CA GLU A 84 1.42 10.23 17.40
C GLU A 84 1.67 10.34 15.91
N ILE A 85 2.25 9.32 15.28
CA ILE A 85 2.45 9.25 13.82
C ILE A 85 1.12 9.43 13.08
N VAL A 86 0.09 8.70 13.50
CA VAL A 86 -1.26 8.80 12.89
C VAL A 86 -1.86 10.20 13.10
N LYS A 87 -1.68 10.79 14.29
CA LYS A 87 -2.13 12.16 14.59
C LYS A 87 -1.39 13.18 13.71
N MET A 88 -0.08 13.08 13.59
CA MET A 88 0.75 13.96 12.75
C MET A 88 0.30 13.91 11.28
N ALA A 89 0.05 12.72 10.75
CA ALA A 89 -0.48 12.56 9.39
C ALA A 89 -1.87 13.18 9.22
N ARG A 90 -2.74 13.06 10.23
CA ARG A 90 -4.10 13.61 10.19
C ARG A 90 -4.10 15.12 10.18
N ASP A 91 -3.25 15.73 11.02
CA ASP A 91 -3.21 17.18 11.25
C ASP A 91 -2.46 17.93 10.14
N ALA A 92 -1.63 17.22 9.33
CA ALA A 92 -0.91 17.82 8.20
C ALA A 92 -1.86 18.18 7.05
N ALA A 93 -1.50 19.22 6.30
CA ALA A 93 -2.24 19.67 5.13
C ALA A 93 -2.32 18.53 4.07
N PRO A 94 -3.52 18.23 3.54
CA PRO A 94 -3.70 17.14 2.59
C PRO A 94 -3.17 17.50 1.20
N PHE A 95 -2.83 16.48 0.42
CA PHE A 95 -2.56 16.54 -1.01
C PHE A 95 -1.44 17.51 -1.42
N GLN A 96 -0.39 17.61 -0.60
CA GLN A 96 0.72 18.52 -0.88
C GLN A 96 1.81 17.90 -1.77
N SER A 97 2.06 16.62 -1.62
CA SER A 97 3.05 15.87 -2.40
C SER A 97 2.75 14.37 -2.38
N PHE A 98 3.20 13.68 -3.42
CA PHE A 98 3.01 12.24 -3.60
C PHE A 98 4.28 11.58 -4.10
N ILE A 99 4.49 10.33 -3.71
CA ILE A 99 5.56 9.48 -4.22
C ILE A 99 4.95 8.23 -4.87
N ASP A 100 5.66 7.60 -5.80
CA ASP A 100 5.36 6.21 -6.14
C ASP A 100 6.13 5.29 -5.17
N PRO A 101 5.48 4.57 -4.26
CA PRO A 101 6.16 3.72 -3.30
C PRO A 101 7.06 2.64 -3.92
N ASP A 102 6.80 2.26 -5.17
CA ASP A 102 7.58 1.25 -5.90
C ASP A 102 8.68 1.87 -6.78
N ASP A 103 8.94 3.19 -6.71
CA ASP A 103 10.06 3.82 -7.42
C ASP A 103 11.39 3.26 -6.89
N GLU A 104 12.32 3.01 -7.80
CA GLU A 104 13.63 2.39 -7.49
C GLU A 104 14.42 3.18 -6.44
N SER A 105 14.22 4.50 -6.37
CA SER A 105 14.87 5.36 -5.38
C SER A 105 14.52 5.01 -3.92
N PHE A 106 13.46 4.24 -3.68
CA PHE A 106 13.02 3.80 -2.35
C PHE A 106 13.41 2.36 -2.00
N ALA A 107 14.04 1.62 -2.89
CA ALA A 107 14.38 0.21 -2.66
C ALA A 107 15.35 0.04 -1.47
N ASN A 108 16.43 0.80 -1.46
CA ASN A 108 17.41 0.78 -0.35
C ASN A 108 18.27 2.05 -0.32
N PRO A 109 17.70 3.24 -0.14
CA PRO A 109 18.49 4.47 -0.11
C PRO A 109 19.27 4.61 1.20
N PRO A 110 20.42 5.31 1.18
CA PRO A 110 21.16 5.65 2.41
C PRO A 110 20.32 6.49 3.41
N SER A 111 19.41 7.32 2.91
CA SER A 111 18.43 8.08 3.67
C SER A 111 17.09 8.06 2.92
N MET A 112 16.08 7.49 3.56
CA MET A 112 14.72 7.45 3.00
C MET A 112 14.10 8.86 3.00
N ILE A 113 14.34 9.64 4.03
CA ILE A 113 13.86 11.02 4.14
C ILE A 113 14.38 11.85 2.97
N LYS A 114 15.69 11.73 2.68
CA LYS A 114 16.30 12.42 1.54
C LYS A 114 15.72 11.92 0.22
N ALA A 115 15.57 10.61 0.05
CA ALA A 115 15.01 10.01 -1.17
C ALA A 115 13.60 10.54 -1.47
N ILE A 116 12.73 10.66 -0.46
CA ILE A 116 11.39 11.24 -0.62
C ILE A 116 11.46 12.70 -1.06
N LYS A 117 12.32 13.50 -0.42
CA LYS A 117 12.50 14.92 -0.78
C LYS A 117 13.03 15.09 -2.19
N ASP A 118 14.02 14.29 -2.58
CA ASP A 118 14.61 14.30 -3.91
C ASP A 118 13.59 13.87 -4.98
N PHE A 119 12.74 12.86 -4.68
CA PHE A 119 11.65 12.45 -5.55
C PHE A 119 10.66 13.61 -5.79
N CYS A 120 10.21 14.27 -4.73
CA CYS A 120 9.30 15.41 -4.85
C CYS A 120 9.94 16.56 -5.65
N LEU A 121 11.21 16.85 -5.40
CA LEU A 121 11.95 17.89 -6.14
C LEU A 121 12.05 17.53 -7.64
N ARG A 122 12.46 16.29 -7.95
CA ARG A 122 12.63 15.79 -9.34
C ARG A 122 11.31 15.82 -10.12
N THR A 123 10.20 15.60 -9.44
CA THR A 123 8.85 15.59 -10.05
C THR A 123 8.13 16.93 -9.99
N GLY A 124 8.83 18.00 -9.57
CA GLY A 124 8.28 19.36 -9.52
C GLY A 124 7.18 19.56 -8.46
N GLN A 125 7.19 18.73 -7.42
CA GLN A 125 6.21 18.79 -6.35
C GLN A 125 6.74 19.61 -5.14
N LYS A 126 5.82 20.01 -4.27
CA LYS A 126 6.18 20.59 -2.98
C LYS A 126 6.97 19.57 -2.16
N VAL A 127 8.12 19.99 -1.64
CA VAL A 127 8.97 19.13 -0.80
C VAL A 127 8.46 19.15 0.64
N PRO A 128 8.22 17.98 1.28
CA PRO A 128 7.84 17.91 2.69
C PRO A 128 8.88 18.59 3.58
N ARG A 129 8.45 19.50 4.47
CA ARG A 129 9.32 20.37 5.29
C ARG A 129 9.53 19.82 6.70
N ASN A 130 8.59 19.03 7.19
CA ASN A 130 8.57 18.46 8.53
C ASN A 130 8.08 17.02 8.52
N HIS A 131 8.18 16.34 9.67
CA HIS A 131 7.80 14.94 9.80
C HIS A 131 6.31 14.70 9.52
N SER A 132 5.43 15.62 9.93
CA SER A 132 3.98 15.49 9.69
C SER A 132 3.64 15.51 8.19
N GLU A 133 4.22 16.43 7.44
CA GLU A 133 4.04 16.50 5.97
C GLU A 133 4.60 15.25 5.29
N LEU A 134 5.74 14.74 5.77
CA LEU A 134 6.38 13.55 5.22
C LEU A 134 5.53 12.29 5.49
N ILE A 135 5.02 12.12 6.71
CA ILE A 135 4.15 10.99 7.05
C ILE A 135 2.86 11.06 6.23
N ARG A 136 2.29 12.26 6.09
CA ARG A 136 1.08 12.47 5.29
C ARG A 136 1.30 12.11 3.82
N CYS A 137 2.39 12.56 3.23
CA CYS A 137 2.81 12.20 1.86
C CYS A 137 2.86 10.68 1.70
N ILE A 138 3.51 9.96 2.63
CA ILE A 138 3.60 8.49 2.57
C ILE A 138 2.22 7.83 2.62
N PHE A 139 1.35 8.23 3.56
CA PHE A 139 0.03 7.60 3.70
C PHE A 139 -0.88 7.85 2.50
N GLU A 140 -0.91 9.06 1.98
CA GLU A 140 -1.70 9.39 0.79
C GLU A 140 -1.16 8.67 -0.45
N SER A 141 0.16 8.59 -0.59
CA SER A 141 0.81 7.85 -1.68
C SER A 141 0.49 6.36 -1.65
N LEU A 142 0.53 5.74 -0.46
CA LEU A 142 0.15 4.33 -0.29
C LEU A 142 -1.31 4.10 -0.67
N ALA A 143 -2.23 4.96 -0.23
CA ALA A 143 -3.65 4.84 -0.56
C ALA A 143 -3.89 4.94 -2.08
N LEU A 144 -3.22 5.87 -2.76
CA LEU A 144 -3.28 6.01 -4.22
C LEU A 144 -2.63 4.83 -4.95
N LYS A 145 -1.55 4.29 -4.40
CA LYS A 145 -0.93 3.07 -4.95
C LYS A 145 -1.87 1.88 -4.84
N TYR A 146 -2.53 1.71 -3.71
CA TYR A 146 -3.53 0.66 -3.52
C TYR A 146 -4.69 0.82 -4.51
N LYS A 147 -5.18 2.05 -4.73
CA LYS A 147 -6.16 2.31 -5.78
C LYS A 147 -5.65 1.88 -7.16
N ASN A 148 -4.47 2.31 -7.56
CA ASN A 148 -3.89 1.97 -8.86
C ASN A 148 -3.78 0.45 -9.06
N VAL A 149 -3.36 -0.28 -8.03
CA VAL A 149 -3.25 -1.74 -8.09
C VAL A 149 -4.63 -2.40 -8.11
N LEU A 150 -5.58 -1.91 -7.32
CA LEU A 150 -6.96 -2.42 -7.33
C LEU A 150 -7.63 -2.23 -8.70
N ASP A 151 -7.41 -1.10 -9.36
CA ASP A 151 -7.96 -0.85 -10.70
C ASP A 151 -7.39 -1.84 -11.73
N LYS A 152 -6.11 -2.23 -11.60
CA LYS A 152 -5.53 -3.31 -12.42
C LYS A 152 -6.19 -4.66 -12.16
N PHE A 153 -6.48 -5.00 -10.90
CA PHE A 153 -7.23 -6.22 -10.59
C PHE A 153 -8.66 -6.16 -11.11
N ARG A 154 -9.30 -5.00 -11.10
CA ARG A 154 -10.65 -4.83 -11.68
C ARG A 154 -10.68 -5.10 -13.18
N SER A 155 -9.62 -4.81 -13.92
CA SER A 155 -9.53 -5.11 -15.36
C SER A 155 -9.24 -6.58 -15.64
N LEU A 156 -8.64 -7.31 -14.71
CA LEU A 156 -8.25 -8.72 -14.87
C LEU A 156 -9.25 -9.70 -14.26
N ALA A 157 -9.99 -9.28 -13.25
CA ALA A 157 -10.89 -10.15 -12.51
C ALA A 157 -12.08 -10.61 -13.37
N PRO A 158 -12.48 -11.89 -13.32
CA PRO A 158 -13.67 -12.40 -14.01
C PRO A 158 -14.98 -12.01 -13.31
N PHE A 159 -14.92 -11.18 -12.27
CA PHE A 159 -16.04 -10.72 -11.46
C PHE A 159 -15.83 -9.27 -11.01
N PRO A 160 -16.89 -8.52 -10.67
CA PRO A 160 -16.74 -7.18 -10.10
C PRO A 160 -16.15 -7.25 -8.69
N ILE A 161 -15.16 -6.42 -8.38
CA ILE A 161 -14.59 -6.30 -7.04
C ILE A 161 -15.44 -5.31 -6.25
N GLU A 162 -16.24 -5.81 -5.32
CA GLU A 162 -17.18 -5.02 -4.53
C GLU A 162 -16.60 -4.60 -3.17
N ARG A 163 -15.57 -5.30 -2.66
CA ARG A 163 -14.97 -5.08 -1.35
C ARG A 163 -13.47 -5.23 -1.37
N LEU A 164 -12.80 -4.53 -0.47
CA LEU A 164 -11.37 -4.67 -0.19
C LEU A 164 -11.17 -5.04 1.28
N HIS A 165 -10.81 -6.28 1.55
CA HIS A 165 -10.50 -6.73 2.90
C HIS A 165 -9.06 -6.42 3.25
N ILE A 166 -8.85 -5.51 4.22
CA ILE A 166 -7.52 -5.15 4.72
C ILE A 166 -7.18 -6.03 5.92
N ILE A 167 -6.10 -6.78 5.80
CA ILE A 167 -5.60 -7.73 6.81
C ILE A 167 -4.15 -7.40 7.20
N GLY A 168 -3.64 -8.04 8.24
CA GLY A 168 -2.29 -7.81 8.75
C GLY A 168 -2.20 -6.63 9.72
N GLY A 169 -0.98 -6.24 10.07
CA GLY A 169 -0.71 -5.19 11.06
C GLY A 169 -1.27 -3.82 10.65
N GLY A 170 -1.23 -3.51 9.35
CA GLY A 170 -1.75 -2.26 8.81
C GLY A 170 -3.27 -2.10 8.93
N ALA A 171 -4.01 -3.20 9.12
CA ALA A 171 -5.46 -3.13 9.38
C ALA A 171 -5.81 -2.30 10.63
N LYS A 172 -4.87 -2.13 11.56
CA LYS A 172 -5.02 -1.28 12.75
C LYS A 172 -4.87 0.22 12.44
N ASN A 173 -4.30 0.59 11.30
CA ASN A 173 -4.14 1.99 10.90
C ASN A 173 -5.43 2.53 10.26
N ARG A 174 -6.35 2.98 11.12
CA ARG A 174 -7.66 3.49 10.67
C ARG A 174 -7.55 4.67 9.70
N LEU A 175 -6.53 5.52 9.82
CA LEU A 175 -6.36 6.68 8.94
C LEU A 175 -5.96 6.24 7.53
N LEU A 176 -4.96 5.36 7.40
CA LEU A 176 -4.56 4.82 6.11
C LEU A 176 -5.70 4.02 5.46
N ASN A 177 -6.44 3.24 6.26
CA ASN A 177 -7.59 2.49 5.76
C ASN A 177 -8.69 3.43 5.25
N GLN A 178 -8.95 4.56 5.94
CA GLN A 178 -9.90 5.57 5.46
C GLN A 178 -9.43 6.23 4.17
N PHE A 179 -8.12 6.57 4.07
CA PHE A 179 -7.56 7.10 2.82
C PHE A 179 -7.68 6.09 1.69
N THR A 180 -7.44 4.81 1.97
CA THR A 180 -7.59 3.73 1.00
C THR A 180 -9.04 3.59 0.54
N ALA A 181 -10.00 3.59 1.47
CA ALA A 181 -11.42 3.51 1.13
C ALA A 181 -11.86 4.71 0.28
N ASN A 182 -11.43 5.93 0.66
CA ASN A 182 -11.72 7.15 -0.11
C ASN A 182 -11.14 7.10 -1.53
N ALA A 183 -9.90 6.59 -1.67
CA ALA A 183 -9.23 6.50 -2.97
C ALA A 183 -9.83 5.42 -3.85
N THR A 184 -10.15 4.24 -3.30
CA THR A 184 -10.61 3.07 -4.06
C THR A 184 -12.11 3.09 -4.36
N GLY A 185 -12.89 3.80 -3.56
CA GLY A 185 -14.35 3.83 -3.64
C GLY A 185 -15.03 2.53 -3.18
N VAL A 186 -14.30 1.63 -2.50
CA VAL A 186 -14.84 0.38 -1.93
C VAL A 186 -14.65 0.34 -0.42
N THR A 187 -15.53 -0.39 0.25
CA THR A 187 -15.50 -0.59 1.71
C THR A 187 -14.84 -1.91 2.07
#